data_d3f4996af227e9b3803bb939e0e1d625
#
_entry.id   d3f4996af227e9b3803bb939e0e1d625
#
_cell.length_a   1.000
_cell.length_b   1.000
_cell.length_c   1.000
_cell.angle_alpha   90.00
_cell.angle_beta   90.00
_cell.angle_gamma   90.00
#
_symmetry.space_group_name_H-M   'P 1'
#
loop_
_entity.id
_entity.type
_entity.pdbx_description
1 polymer ?
#
loop_
_entity_poly.entity_id
_entity_poly.type
_entity_poly.pdbx_seq_one_letter_code
_entity_poly.pdbx_strand_id
1 'polypeptide(L)'
;PILVDKYLQGKEVEVDAVCDGTDILIPGIMEHIERTGIHSGDSISVYPAPTIDMAVKEKIAEYTRRLAQALHVKGLINIQFIAIGEDVYVIEVNPRSSRTVPYISKVTGIPIVDLATEVILGKTIKELGYEPGLQKEAEYFAIKMPVFSFEKIRGAEISLGPEMKSTGECLGI
;
A
#
# COMPACT_ATOMS: atom_id res chain seq x y z
N PRO A 1 3.57 20.75 -18.85
CA PRO A 1 3.65 21.11 -17.44
C PRO A 1 4.71 20.24 -16.73
N ILE A 2 5.40 20.81 -15.75
CA ILE A 2 6.38 20.13 -14.92
C ILE A 2 5.88 20.21 -13.49
N LEU A 3 5.82 19.06 -12.79
CA LEU A 3 5.55 19.00 -11.35
C LEU A 3 6.87 19.12 -10.60
N VAL A 4 6.90 20.00 -9.61
CA VAL A 4 8.08 20.20 -8.74
C VAL A 4 7.60 20.12 -7.29
N ASP A 5 8.02 19.06 -6.60
CA ASP A 5 7.69 18.82 -5.20
C ASP A 5 8.91 18.96 -4.29
N LYS A 6 8.66 19.20 -3.00
CA LYS A 6 9.70 19.14 -1.98
C LYS A 6 10.13 17.69 -1.79
N TYR A 7 11.42 17.40 -1.96
CA TYR A 7 11.97 16.09 -1.62
C TYR A 7 11.97 15.89 -0.10
N LEU A 8 11.30 14.85 0.36
CA LEU A 8 11.27 14.44 1.76
C LEU A 8 12.05 13.14 1.94
N GLN A 9 12.85 13.08 3.01
CA GLN A 9 13.53 11.86 3.42
C GLN A 9 12.82 11.28 4.65
N GLY A 10 12.32 10.07 4.54
CA GLY A 10 11.60 9.38 5.59
C GLY A 10 11.41 7.91 5.28
N LYS A 11 10.51 7.28 5.98
CA LYS A 11 10.07 5.91 5.70
C LYS A 11 8.90 5.93 4.75
N GLU A 12 9.05 5.31 3.60
CA GLU A 12 7.90 5.10 2.72
C GLU A 12 7.03 3.96 3.21
N VAL A 13 5.73 4.20 3.19
CA VAL A 13 4.71 3.29 3.70
C VAL A 13 3.59 3.19 2.67
N GLU A 14 3.10 2.00 2.44
CA GLU A 14 2.04 1.73 1.47
C GLU A 14 0.85 1.05 2.13
N VAL A 15 -0.35 1.45 1.71
CA VAL A 15 -1.62 0.90 2.17
C VAL A 15 -2.47 0.53 0.97
N ASP A 16 -2.95 -0.71 0.94
CA ASP A 16 -4.07 -1.13 0.11
C ASP A 16 -5.29 -1.31 0.99
N ALA A 17 -6.42 -0.74 0.58
CA ALA A 17 -7.63 -0.78 1.36
C ALA A 17 -8.87 -1.01 0.50
N VAL A 18 -9.95 -1.49 1.12
CA VAL A 18 -11.28 -1.58 0.52
C VAL A 18 -12.18 -0.55 1.17
N CYS A 19 -12.90 0.24 0.37
CA CYS A 19 -13.86 1.24 0.84
C CYS A 19 -15.25 0.96 0.26
N ASP A 20 -16.29 0.96 1.10
CA ASP A 20 -17.68 0.76 0.67
C ASP A 20 -18.43 2.08 0.39
N GLY A 21 -17.71 3.20 0.42
CA GLY A 21 -18.24 4.55 0.30
C GLY A 21 -18.46 5.24 1.66
N THR A 22 -18.50 4.50 2.75
CA THR A 22 -18.68 4.99 4.12
C THR A 22 -17.57 4.51 5.04
N ASP A 23 -17.44 3.20 5.14
CA ASP A 23 -16.44 2.52 5.95
C ASP A 23 -15.23 2.08 5.09
N ILE A 24 -14.09 1.82 5.74
CA ILE A 24 -12.88 1.35 5.09
C ILE A 24 -12.29 0.18 5.86
N LEU A 25 -11.78 -0.81 5.12
CA LEU A 25 -11.01 -1.93 5.67
C LEU A 25 -9.56 -1.80 5.21
N ILE A 26 -8.64 -1.73 6.15
CA ILE A 26 -7.19 -1.71 5.91
C ILE A 26 -6.61 -3.03 6.42
N PRO A 27 -6.24 -3.97 5.55
CA PRO A 27 -5.72 -5.28 5.94
C PRO A 27 -4.41 -5.18 6.72
N GLY A 28 -3.59 -4.18 6.39
CA GLY A 28 -2.31 -3.93 7.03
C GLY A 28 -1.55 -2.80 6.36
N ILE A 29 -0.47 -2.40 7.01
CA ILE A 29 0.42 -1.33 6.56
C ILE A 29 1.77 -1.95 6.22
N MET A 30 2.28 -1.65 5.03
CA MET A 30 3.56 -2.14 4.52
C MET A 30 4.61 -1.03 4.57
N GLU A 31 5.84 -1.35 4.94
CA GLU A 31 6.99 -0.44 4.94
C GLU A 31 7.94 -0.81 3.83
N HIS A 32 8.45 0.18 3.08
CA HIS A 32 9.49 0.00 2.08
C HIS A 32 10.87 0.08 2.70
N ILE A 33 11.77 -0.78 2.24
CA ILE A 33 13.15 -0.84 2.74
C ILE A 33 14.05 0.16 2.02
N GLU A 34 13.77 0.42 0.76
CA GLU A 34 14.55 1.34 -0.06
C GLU A 34 14.37 2.80 0.40
N ARG A 35 15.34 3.63 0.00
CA ARG A 35 15.26 5.07 0.24
C ARG A 35 14.07 5.69 -0.48
N THR A 36 13.60 6.81 0.04
CA THR A 36 12.56 7.64 -0.57
C THR A 36 12.88 7.99 -2.03
N GLY A 37 11.86 7.91 -2.89
CA GLY A 37 11.97 8.23 -4.31
C GLY A 37 12.28 7.03 -5.22
N ILE A 38 12.29 5.81 -4.67
CA ILE A 38 12.24 4.58 -5.46
C ILE A 38 10.78 4.20 -5.69
N HIS A 39 10.43 3.81 -6.91
CA HIS A 39 9.07 3.40 -7.24
C HIS A 39 8.64 2.20 -6.36
N SER A 40 7.42 2.24 -5.80
CA SER A 40 6.91 1.22 -4.87
C SER A 40 6.95 -0.20 -5.45
N GLY A 41 6.71 -0.35 -6.76
CA GLY A 41 6.84 -1.63 -7.45
C GLY A 41 8.24 -2.21 -7.47
N ASP A 42 9.27 -1.37 -7.32
CA ASP A 42 10.68 -1.73 -7.31
C ASP A 42 11.25 -1.87 -5.90
N SER A 43 10.44 -1.56 -4.88
CA SER A 43 10.85 -1.61 -3.48
C SER A 43 10.53 -2.96 -2.85
N ILE A 44 11.40 -3.38 -1.94
CA ILE A 44 11.12 -4.46 -1.00
C ILE A 44 10.11 -3.91 0.01
N SER A 45 8.96 -4.59 0.16
CA SER A 45 7.96 -4.22 1.15
C SER A 45 7.90 -5.24 2.26
N VAL A 46 7.86 -4.78 3.49
CA VAL A 46 7.75 -5.63 4.70
C VAL A 46 6.39 -5.38 5.37
N TYR A 47 5.71 -6.44 5.71
CA TYR A 47 4.48 -6.43 6.50
C TYR A 47 4.62 -7.35 7.73
N PRO A 48 4.16 -6.93 8.90
CA PRO A 48 3.75 -5.58 9.30
C PRO A 48 4.90 -4.57 9.20
N ALA A 49 4.60 -3.27 9.10
CA ALA A 49 5.60 -2.22 9.06
C ALA A 49 6.44 -2.23 10.36
N PRO A 50 7.74 -2.61 10.29
CA PRO A 50 8.52 -2.94 11.49
C PRO A 50 9.02 -1.72 12.28
N THR A 51 9.17 -0.58 11.61
CA THR A 51 9.76 0.61 12.23
C THR A 51 8.77 1.77 12.37
N ILE A 52 7.50 1.54 12.06
CA ILE A 52 6.42 2.53 12.17
C ILE A 52 5.67 2.31 13.47
N ASP A 53 5.68 3.31 14.34
CA ASP A 53 4.98 3.28 15.62
C ASP A 53 3.45 3.21 15.44
N MET A 54 2.76 2.63 16.44
CA MET A 54 1.31 2.45 16.37
C MET A 54 0.57 3.78 16.20
N ALA A 55 0.99 4.85 16.88
CA ALA A 55 0.39 6.17 16.72
C ALA A 55 0.48 6.71 15.27
N VAL A 56 1.59 6.43 14.58
CA VAL A 56 1.77 6.78 13.17
C VAL A 56 0.90 5.88 12.28
N LYS A 57 0.80 4.58 12.59
CA LYS A 57 -0.11 3.65 11.88
C LYS A 57 -1.57 4.08 11.99
N GLU A 58 -2.01 4.52 13.17
CA GLU A 58 -3.36 5.06 13.37
C GLU A 58 -3.59 6.34 12.56
N LYS A 59 -2.60 7.23 12.51
CA LYS A 59 -2.65 8.44 11.68
C LYS A 59 -2.75 8.10 10.18
N ILE A 60 -1.97 7.13 9.71
CA ILE A 60 -2.03 6.63 8.33
C ILE A 60 -3.43 6.05 8.03
N ALA A 61 -3.98 5.25 8.93
CA ALA A 61 -5.32 4.69 8.79
C ALA A 61 -6.39 5.78 8.72
N GLU A 62 -6.30 6.80 9.56
CA GLU A 62 -7.23 7.95 9.54
C GLU A 62 -7.10 8.77 8.24
N TYR A 63 -5.88 9.00 7.76
CA TYR A 63 -5.67 9.70 6.48
C TYR A 63 -6.22 8.89 5.30
N THR A 64 -6.00 7.57 5.32
CA THR A 64 -6.54 6.65 4.31
C THR A 64 -8.07 6.73 4.28
N ARG A 65 -8.72 6.69 5.45
CA ARG A 65 -10.17 6.82 5.59
C ARG A 65 -10.69 8.15 5.02
N ARG A 66 -10.08 9.27 5.41
CA ARG A 66 -10.49 10.60 4.97
C ARG A 66 -10.32 10.79 3.45
N LEU A 67 -9.22 10.30 2.89
CA LEU A 67 -8.96 10.38 1.46
C LEU A 67 -9.94 9.52 0.66
N ALA A 68 -10.20 8.29 1.10
CA ALA A 68 -11.16 7.41 0.44
C ALA A 68 -12.57 8.01 0.44
N GLN A 69 -13.00 8.61 1.57
CA GLN A 69 -14.30 9.27 1.67
C GLN A 69 -14.37 10.54 0.82
N ALA A 70 -13.33 11.40 0.84
CA ALA A 70 -13.29 12.64 0.06
C ALA A 70 -13.30 12.38 -1.46
N LEU A 71 -12.70 11.27 -1.89
CA LEU A 71 -12.69 10.83 -3.29
C LEU A 71 -13.91 9.96 -3.66
N HIS A 72 -14.83 9.73 -2.73
CA HIS A 72 -16.01 8.87 -2.93
C HIS A 72 -15.65 7.48 -3.47
N VAL A 73 -14.56 6.90 -2.97
CA VAL A 73 -14.08 5.59 -3.43
C VAL A 73 -15.07 4.50 -3.02
N LYS A 74 -15.37 3.62 -3.99
CA LYS A 74 -16.08 2.38 -3.75
C LYS A 74 -15.32 1.23 -4.42
N GLY A 75 -14.73 0.36 -3.62
CA GLY A 75 -13.80 -0.68 -4.06
C GLY A 75 -12.39 -0.44 -3.52
N LEU A 76 -11.37 -0.67 -4.35
CA LEU A 76 -9.97 -0.60 -3.95
C LEU A 76 -9.40 0.81 -4.01
N ILE A 77 -8.54 1.11 -3.04
CA ILE A 77 -7.69 2.29 -3.02
C ILE A 77 -6.30 1.91 -2.53
N ASN A 78 -5.28 2.42 -3.22
CA ASN A 78 -3.87 2.32 -2.82
C ASN A 78 -3.35 3.72 -2.50
N ILE A 79 -2.67 3.86 -1.37
CA ILE A 79 -2.10 5.14 -0.95
C ILE A 79 -0.66 4.92 -0.50
N GLN A 80 0.22 5.81 -0.94
CA GLN A 80 1.61 5.84 -0.53
C GLN A 80 1.87 7.07 0.34
N PHE A 81 2.58 6.85 1.43
CA PHE A 81 2.92 7.87 2.41
C PHE A 81 4.42 7.92 2.67
N ILE A 82 4.89 9.06 3.20
CA ILE A 82 6.20 9.19 3.85
C ILE A 82 5.96 9.51 5.32
N ALA A 83 6.54 8.72 6.22
CA ALA A 83 6.56 8.98 7.65
C ALA A 83 7.92 9.59 8.04
N ILE A 84 7.90 10.72 8.77
CA ILE A 84 9.08 11.41 9.30
C ILE A 84 8.81 11.71 10.78
N GLY A 85 9.35 10.89 11.67
CA GLY A 85 8.96 10.92 13.07
C GLY A 85 7.45 10.67 13.20
N GLU A 86 6.74 11.61 13.80
CA GLU A 86 5.27 11.52 13.96
C GLU A 86 4.49 12.14 12.78
N ASP A 87 5.16 12.78 11.83
CA ASP A 87 4.51 13.40 10.68
C ASP A 87 4.31 12.40 9.55
N VAL A 88 3.16 12.50 8.91
CA VAL A 88 2.76 11.67 7.76
C VAL A 88 2.41 12.55 6.59
N TYR A 89 3.05 12.29 5.46
CA TYR A 89 2.84 12.99 4.20
C TYR A 89 2.31 12.03 3.14
N VAL A 90 1.36 12.48 2.33
CA VAL A 90 0.83 11.71 1.20
C VAL A 90 1.71 11.91 -0.02
N ILE A 91 2.17 10.83 -0.64
CA ILE A 91 2.90 10.86 -1.92
C ILE A 91 1.89 10.82 -3.06
N GLU A 92 1.08 9.76 -3.10
CA GLU A 92 0.06 9.60 -4.14
C GLU A 92 -1.13 8.78 -3.64
N VAL A 93 -2.26 8.98 -4.30
CA VAL A 93 -3.51 8.25 -4.05
C VAL A 93 -3.99 7.64 -5.35
N ASN A 94 -4.16 6.34 -5.37
CA ASN A 94 -4.58 5.56 -6.52
C ASN A 94 -5.92 4.86 -6.22
N PRO A 95 -7.08 5.39 -6.66
CA PRO A 95 -8.38 4.74 -6.47
C PRO A 95 -8.56 3.57 -7.45
N ARG A 96 -7.74 2.58 -7.32
CA ARG A 96 -7.64 1.35 -8.12
C ARG A 96 -6.88 0.28 -7.36
N SER A 97 -6.86 -0.95 -7.90
CA SER A 97 -5.98 -2.02 -7.45
C SER A 97 -4.51 -1.65 -7.63
N SER A 98 -3.65 -2.19 -6.78
CA SER A 98 -2.20 -2.12 -6.86
C SER A 98 -1.57 -3.49 -7.09
N ARG A 99 -0.26 -3.52 -7.35
CA ARG A 99 0.50 -4.78 -7.45
C ARG A 99 0.71 -5.45 -6.10
N THR A 100 0.59 -4.71 -5.00
CA THR A 100 0.72 -5.22 -3.63
C THR A 100 -0.54 -5.91 -3.11
N VAL A 101 -1.69 -5.74 -3.76
CA VAL A 101 -2.95 -6.39 -3.37
C VAL A 101 -2.85 -7.93 -3.24
N PRO A 102 -2.28 -8.68 -4.20
CA PRO A 102 -2.11 -10.11 -4.04
C PRO A 102 -1.21 -10.50 -2.87
N TYR A 103 -0.17 -9.71 -2.62
CA TYR A 103 0.74 -9.89 -1.50
C TYR A 103 0.03 -9.69 -0.17
N ILE A 104 -0.55 -8.50 0.07
CA ILE A 104 -1.18 -8.19 1.36
C ILE A 104 -2.41 -9.06 1.62
N SER A 105 -3.16 -9.42 0.58
CA SER A 105 -4.26 -10.37 0.69
C SER A 105 -3.80 -11.73 1.20
N LYS A 106 -2.71 -12.25 0.65
CA LYS A 106 -2.17 -13.56 1.00
C LYS A 106 -1.59 -13.60 2.42
N VAL A 107 -0.85 -12.57 2.81
CA VAL A 107 -0.17 -12.53 4.12
C VAL A 107 -1.12 -12.19 5.27
N THR A 108 -2.21 -11.51 5.02
CA THR A 108 -3.24 -11.22 6.04
C THR A 108 -4.36 -12.26 6.08
N GLY A 109 -4.49 -13.08 5.03
CA GLY A 109 -5.62 -13.99 4.86
C GLY A 109 -6.94 -13.29 4.52
N ILE A 110 -6.92 -11.99 4.26
CA ILE A 110 -8.12 -11.20 3.91
C ILE A 110 -8.27 -11.20 2.39
N PRO A 111 -9.37 -11.72 1.81
CA PRO A 111 -9.56 -11.81 0.37
C PRO A 111 -9.97 -10.46 -0.23
N ILE A 112 -9.03 -9.55 -0.35
CA ILE A 112 -9.25 -8.12 -0.66
C ILE A 112 -9.99 -7.93 -1.99
N VAL A 113 -9.65 -8.73 -3.01
CA VAL A 113 -10.27 -8.61 -4.35
C VAL A 113 -11.73 -9.03 -4.31
N ASP A 114 -12.04 -10.12 -3.59
CA ASP A 114 -13.41 -10.60 -3.43
C ASP A 114 -14.23 -9.58 -2.65
N LEU A 115 -13.68 -9.05 -1.55
CA LEU A 115 -14.33 -8.01 -0.76
C LEU A 115 -14.60 -6.74 -1.58
N ALA A 116 -13.63 -6.29 -2.36
CA ALA A 116 -13.81 -5.12 -3.22
C ALA A 116 -14.89 -5.35 -4.28
N THR A 117 -14.96 -6.56 -4.83
CA THR A 117 -16.00 -6.94 -5.80
C THR A 117 -17.38 -6.91 -5.17
N GLU A 118 -17.56 -7.50 -3.99
CA GLU A 118 -18.82 -7.50 -3.25
C GLU A 118 -19.25 -6.09 -2.84
N VAL A 119 -18.30 -5.26 -2.45
CA VAL A 119 -18.54 -3.85 -2.12
C VAL A 119 -19.00 -3.05 -3.34
N ILE A 120 -18.37 -3.24 -4.50
CA ILE A 120 -18.77 -2.61 -5.76
C ILE A 120 -20.21 -3.04 -6.13
N LEU A 121 -20.57 -4.28 -5.86
CA LEU A 121 -21.92 -4.81 -6.07
C LEU A 121 -22.95 -4.32 -5.04
N GLY A 122 -22.51 -3.59 -4.01
CA GLY A 122 -23.43 -2.88 -3.10
C GLY A 122 -23.42 -3.35 -1.66
N LYS A 123 -22.65 -4.37 -1.29
CA LYS A 123 -22.51 -4.79 0.12
C LYS A 123 -21.61 -3.82 0.89
N THR A 124 -21.85 -3.72 2.18
CA THR A 124 -20.99 -2.99 3.11
C THR A 124 -19.93 -3.93 3.70
N ILE A 125 -18.85 -3.34 4.21
CA ILE A 125 -17.77 -4.08 4.91
C ILE A 125 -18.34 -4.88 6.08
N LYS A 126 -19.28 -4.30 6.83
CA LYS A 126 -19.94 -4.95 7.97
C LYS A 126 -20.81 -6.14 7.55
N GLU A 127 -21.56 -6.03 6.45
CA GLU A 127 -22.35 -7.16 5.90
C GLU A 127 -21.46 -8.31 5.44
N LEU A 128 -20.22 -8.02 5.09
CA LEU A 128 -19.21 -9.02 4.72
C LEU A 128 -18.50 -9.65 5.93
N GLY A 129 -18.88 -9.23 7.16
CA GLY A 129 -18.37 -9.82 8.41
C GLY A 129 -17.05 -9.22 8.89
N TYR A 130 -16.67 -8.05 8.42
CA TYR A 130 -15.43 -7.38 8.84
C TYR A 130 -15.72 -6.11 9.65
N GLU A 131 -14.87 -5.87 10.65
CA GLU A 131 -14.87 -4.59 11.35
C GLU A 131 -14.11 -3.54 10.52
N PRO A 132 -14.67 -2.33 10.36
CA PRO A 132 -13.97 -1.24 9.69
C PRO A 132 -12.67 -0.81 10.39
N GLY A 133 -11.74 -0.28 9.61
CA GLY A 133 -10.47 0.25 10.11
C GLY A 133 -9.27 -0.64 9.85
N LEU A 134 -8.18 -0.36 10.56
CA LEU A 134 -6.95 -1.14 10.50
C LEU A 134 -7.15 -2.48 11.21
N GLN A 135 -6.88 -3.56 10.49
CA GLN A 135 -7.01 -4.92 11.00
C GLN A 135 -5.82 -5.29 11.89
N LYS A 136 -6.01 -6.32 12.73
CA LYS A 136 -4.94 -6.85 13.58
C LYS A 136 -3.76 -7.32 12.73
N GLU A 137 -2.55 -6.91 13.10
CA GLU A 137 -1.33 -7.33 12.44
C GLU A 137 -1.03 -8.82 12.69
N ALA A 138 -0.38 -9.45 11.73
CA ALA A 138 0.14 -10.81 11.88
C ALA A 138 1.30 -10.84 12.89
N GLU A 139 1.51 -12.01 13.51
CA GLU A 139 2.60 -12.25 14.46
C GLU A 139 3.93 -12.65 13.77
N TYR A 140 3.96 -12.59 12.44
CA TYR A 140 5.12 -12.90 11.62
C TYR A 140 5.37 -11.78 10.62
N PHE A 141 6.58 -11.71 10.11
CA PHE A 141 6.92 -10.81 9.01
C PHE A 141 6.78 -11.52 7.68
N ALA A 142 6.25 -10.78 6.71
CA ALA A 142 6.21 -11.21 5.33
C ALA A 142 6.94 -10.17 4.47
N ILE A 143 7.61 -10.63 3.42
CA ILE A 143 8.45 -9.78 2.56
C ILE A 143 8.01 -9.96 1.12
N LYS A 144 7.68 -8.85 0.47
CA LYS A 144 7.54 -8.78 -0.98
C LYS A 144 8.88 -8.33 -1.59
N MET A 145 9.40 -9.08 -2.54
CA MET A 145 10.60 -8.70 -3.28
C MET A 145 10.27 -8.48 -4.76
N PRO A 146 10.75 -7.37 -5.36
CA PRO A 146 10.61 -7.15 -6.78
C PRO A 146 11.49 -8.13 -7.59
N VAL A 147 11.03 -8.46 -8.78
CA VAL A 147 11.80 -9.24 -9.76
C VAL A 147 12.12 -8.36 -10.95
N PHE A 148 13.39 -8.32 -11.32
CA PHE A 148 13.90 -7.54 -12.44
C PHE A 148 14.34 -8.44 -13.60
N SER A 149 14.08 -7.99 -14.83
CA SER A 149 14.50 -8.70 -16.05
C SER A 149 15.64 -7.98 -16.78
N PHE A 150 16.53 -7.32 -16.05
CA PHE A 150 17.63 -6.55 -16.64
C PHE A 150 18.52 -7.37 -17.59
N GLU A 151 18.75 -8.63 -17.26
CA GLU A 151 19.54 -9.54 -18.12
C GLU A 151 18.91 -9.80 -19.49
N LYS A 152 17.58 -9.65 -19.59
CA LYS A 152 16.83 -9.87 -20.82
C LYS A 152 16.73 -8.63 -21.70
N ILE A 153 17.02 -7.46 -21.17
CA ILE A 153 16.87 -6.17 -21.84
C ILE A 153 18.23 -5.51 -22.00
N ARG A 154 18.81 -5.61 -23.19
CA ARG A 154 20.11 -4.99 -23.46
C ARG A 154 20.05 -3.48 -23.35
N GLY A 155 21.01 -2.89 -22.60
CA GLY A 155 21.12 -1.45 -22.41
C GLY A 155 20.09 -0.85 -21.46
N ALA A 156 19.37 -1.66 -20.67
CA ALA A 156 18.48 -1.17 -19.65
C ALA A 156 19.26 -0.45 -18.55
N GLU A 157 18.75 0.71 -18.14
CA GLU A 157 19.24 1.42 -16.94
C GLU A 157 18.84 0.63 -15.69
N ILE A 158 19.84 0.21 -14.92
CA ILE A 158 19.65 -0.63 -13.73
C ILE A 158 19.47 0.16 -12.43
N SER A 159 19.78 1.46 -12.44
CA SER A 159 19.61 2.32 -11.27
C SER A 159 18.14 2.51 -10.95
N LEU A 160 17.74 2.19 -9.72
CA LEU A 160 16.35 2.38 -9.28
C LEU A 160 16.05 3.86 -9.02
N GLY A 161 14.86 4.26 -9.38
CA GLY A 161 14.37 5.64 -9.30
C GLY A 161 12.84 5.71 -9.30
N PRO A 162 12.27 6.86 -9.71
CA PRO A 162 10.83 7.06 -9.67
C PRO A 162 10.05 6.27 -10.74
N GLU A 163 10.73 5.72 -11.74
CA GLU A 163 10.11 4.89 -12.78
C GLU A 163 10.20 3.42 -12.41
N MET A 164 9.09 2.69 -12.58
CA MET A 164 9.04 1.26 -12.31
C MET A 164 9.83 0.45 -13.33
N LYS A 165 10.72 -0.41 -12.85
CA LYS A 165 11.59 -1.29 -13.65
C LYS A 165 11.36 -2.77 -13.40
N SER A 166 10.72 -3.12 -12.31
CA SER A 166 10.39 -4.50 -11.98
C SER A 166 9.36 -5.09 -12.95
N THR A 167 9.51 -6.37 -13.24
CA THR A 167 8.64 -7.14 -14.15
C THR A 167 7.78 -8.16 -13.44
N GLY A 168 7.98 -8.34 -12.15
CA GLY A 168 7.26 -9.27 -11.31
C GLY A 168 7.62 -9.07 -9.85
N GLU A 169 7.09 -9.95 -9.02
CA GLU A 169 7.34 -9.96 -7.58
C GLU A 169 7.28 -11.37 -7.01
N CYS A 170 7.94 -11.59 -5.90
CA CYS A 170 7.85 -12.81 -5.12
C CYS A 170 7.58 -12.48 -3.64
N LEU A 171 6.99 -13.44 -2.96
CA LEU A 171 6.61 -13.35 -1.56
C LEU A 171 7.41 -14.37 -0.75
N GLY A 172 7.94 -13.92 0.40
CA GLY A 172 8.50 -14.75 1.47
C GLY A 172 7.81 -14.47 2.81
N ILE A 173 7.71 -15.50 3.65
CA ILE A 173 7.22 -15.45 5.04
C ILE A 173 8.27 -16.09 5.93
#